data_4687925791e2f34f18c1053346cfd1ba
#
_entry.id   4687925791e2f34f18c1053346cfd1ba
#
_cell.length_a   1.000
_cell.length_b   1.000
_cell.length_c   1.000
_cell.angle_alpha   90.00
_cell.angle_beta   90.00
_cell.angle_gamma   90.00
#
_symmetry.space_group_name_H-M   'P 1'
#
loop_
_entity.id
_entity.type
_entity.pdbx_description
1 polymer ?
#
loop_
_entity_poly.entity_id
_entity_poly.type
_entity_poly.pdbx_seq_one_letter_code
_entity_poly.pdbx_strand_id
1 'polypeptide(L)'
;MTSDVIPSLSVRSYTKQTCRHKHDYFQLVLPINGHILIEIDNFSGRVGVGEGVCIAPNEVHYFSANELSKFIVADLEYVPVNLNDRLHPIFQVTSALQAFLSFVEIQISQFADQGHEEILALFLTLLETSLKGCSMDK
;
A
#
# COMPACT_ATOMS: atom_id res chain seq x y z
N MET A 1 17.64 12.85 7.80
CA MET A 1 17.49 13.29 6.40
C MET A 1 16.09 12.97 5.91
N THR A 2 15.39 13.95 5.37
CA THR A 2 14.05 13.75 4.88
C THR A 2 14.08 13.19 3.46
N SER A 3 13.09 12.37 3.15
CA SER A 3 12.92 11.84 1.81
C SER A 3 12.47 12.95 0.86
N ASP A 4 12.86 12.82 -0.40
CA ASP A 4 12.40 13.74 -1.44
C ASP A 4 11.12 13.25 -2.12
N VAL A 5 10.50 12.21 -1.58
CA VAL A 5 9.32 11.65 -2.20
C VAL A 5 8.15 12.64 -2.16
N ILE A 6 7.43 12.73 -3.25
CA ILE A 6 6.17 13.44 -3.31
C ILE A 6 5.09 12.40 -3.03
N PRO A 7 4.33 12.55 -1.93
CA PRO A 7 3.31 11.55 -1.60
C PRO A 7 2.34 11.34 -2.75
N SER A 8 2.05 10.09 -3.06
CA SER A 8 1.20 9.78 -4.19
C SER A 8 0.55 8.42 -4.07
N LEU A 9 -0.55 8.27 -4.79
CA LEU A 9 -1.20 6.98 -4.98
C LEU A 9 -1.13 6.64 -6.46
N SER A 10 -0.88 5.39 -6.76
CA SER A 10 -0.90 4.92 -8.14
C SER A 10 -1.55 3.55 -8.21
N VAL A 11 -2.13 3.25 -9.37
CA VAL A 11 -2.70 1.94 -9.63
C VAL A 11 -1.72 1.19 -10.51
N ARG A 12 -1.38 -0.02 -10.09
CA ARG A 12 -0.47 -0.86 -10.86
C ARG A 12 -1.09 -2.22 -11.08
N SER A 13 -0.83 -2.79 -12.22
CA SER A 13 -1.26 -4.14 -12.53
C SER A 13 -0.04 -5.03 -12.62
N TYR A 14 -0.24 -6.23 -13.15
CA TYR A 14 0.76 -7.25 -13.25
C TYR A 14 2.17 -6.73 -13.53
N THR A 15 3.14 -7.26 -12.80
CA THR A 15 4.53 -6.95 -13.02
C THR A 15 5.37 -8.18 -12.75
N LYS A 16 6.38 -8.38 -13.58
CA LYS A 16 7.38 -9.43 -13.40
C LYS A 16 8.65 -8.82 -12.83
N GLN A 17 8.52 -8.22 -11.68
CA GLN A 17 9.69 -7.63 -11.04
C GLN A 17 10.59 -8.72 -10.47
N THR A 18 11.77 -8.86 -11.04
CA THR A 18 12.73 -9.84 -10.59
C THR A 18 13.91 -9.21 -9.88
N CYS A 19 13.94 -7.88 -9.80
CA CYS A 19 15.03 -7.15 -9.15
C CYS A 19 14.61 -6.72 -7.76
N ARG A 20 15.56 -6.73 -6.83
CA ARG A 20 15.33 -6.19 -5.52
C ARG A 20 15.43 -4.68 -5.58
N HIS A 21 14.55 -4.02 -4.82
CA HIS A 21 14.48 -2.56 -4.78
C HIS A 21 14.63 -2.06 -3.36
N LYS A 22 14.99 -0.81 -3.25
CA LYS A 22 15.13 -0.12 -1.98
C LYS A 22 14.80 1.34 -2.23
N HIS A 23 13.95 1.92 -1.37
CA HIS A 23 13.57 3.32 -1.47
C HIS A 23 13.83 4.02 -0.16
N ASP A 24 13.94 5.34 -0.19
CA ASP A 24 14.15 6.13 1.03
C ASP A 24 12.84 6.69 1.58
N TYR A 25 11.72 6.09 1.24
CA TYR A 25 10.40 6.48 1.69
C TYR A 25 9.58 5.23 2.01
N PHE A 26 8.44 5.43 2.68
CA PHE A 26 7.50 4.34 2.94
C PHE A 26 6.71 4.01 1.70
N GLN A 27 6.47 2.74 1.49
CA GLN A 27 5.63 2.30 0.39
C GLN A 27 4.61 1.30 0.91
N LEU A 28 3.33 1.60 0.68
CA LEU A 28 2.27 0.66 1.02
C LEU A 28 1.75 0.04 -0.27
N VAL A 29 1.53 -1.26 -0.24
CA VAL A 29 0.99 -1.98 -1.39
C VAL A 29 -0.29 -2.66 -0.95
N LEU A 30 -1.39 -2.32 -1.60
CA LEU A 30 -2.72 -2.76 -1.19
C LEU A 30 -3.45 -3.37 -2.40
N PRO A 31 -3.56 -4.70 -2.45
CA PRO A 31 -4.24 -5.33 -3.58
C PRO A 31 -5.71 -4.99 -3.67
N ILE A 32 -6.21 -4.79 -4.89
CA ILE A 32 -7.62 -4.64 -5.16
C ILE A 32 -8.15 -5.79 -5.99
N ASN A 33 -7.28 -6.58 -6.57
CA ASN A 33 -7.64 -7.79 -7.29
C ASN A 33 -6.44 -8.73 -7.28
N GLY A 34 -6.68 -10.01 -6.98
CA GLY A 34 -5.59 -10.99 -6.95
C GLY A 34 -4.75 -10.87 -5.69
N HIS A 35 -3.49 -11.24 -5.81
CA HIS A 35 -2.56 -11.20 -4.67
C HIS A 35 -1.15 -10.94 -5.15
N ILE A 36 -0.28 -10.63 -4.21
CA ILE A 36 1.13 -10.34 -4.47
C ILE A 36 1.96 -11.21 -3.55
N LEU A 37 3.04 -11.76 -4.08
CA LEU A 37 4.06 -12.42 -3.26
C LEU A 37 5.14 -11.40 -2.98
N ILE A 38 5.53 -11.26 -1.73
CA ILE A 38 6.47 -10.22 -1.30
C ILE A 38 7.59 -10.82 -0.47
N GLU A 39 8.80 -10.30 -0.68
CA GLU A 39 9.95 -10.58 0.19
C GLU A 39 10.50 -9.26 0.69
N ILE A 40 10.68 -9.15 2.00
CA ILE A 40 11.26 -7.98 2.65
C ILE A 40 12.25 -8.51 3.68
N ASP A 41 13.55 -8.26 3.45
CA ASP A 41 14.59 -8.76 4.36
C ASP A 41 14.40 -10.25 4.64
N ASN A 42 14.05 -10.60 5.88
CA ASN A 42 13.86 -11.99 6.30
C ASN A 42 12.41 -12.45 6.24
N PHE A 43 11.53 -11.62 5.71
CA PHE A 43 10.11 -11.94 5.65
C PHE A 43 9.70 -12.31 4.24
N SER A 44 8.93 -13.40 4.11
CA SER A 44 8.28 -13.77 2.84
C SER A 44 6.83 -14.00 3.12
N GLY A 45 5.97 -13.50 2.25
CA GLY A 45 4.55 -13.66 2.48
C GLY A 45 3.73 -13.36 1.24
N ARG A 46 2.43 -13.55 1.41
CA ARG A 46 1.43 -13.32 0.38
C ARG A 46 0.45 -12.29 0.90
N VAL A 47 0.16 -11.29 0.06
CA VAL A 47 -0.74 -10.21 0.41
C VAL A 47 -1.91 -10.25 -0.57
N GLY A 48 -3.12 -10.33 -0.05
CA GLY A 48 -4.31 -10.40 -0.89
C GLY A 48 -5.27 -9.25 -0.61
N VAL A 49 -6.43 -9.31 -1.26
CA VAL A 49 -7.50 -8.34 -1.05
C VAL A 49 -7.92 -8.39 0.42
N GLY A 50 -8.07 -7.24 1.05
CA GLY A 50 -8.36 -7.16 2.48
C GLY A 50 -7.12 -7.02 3.33
N GLU A 51 -5.94 -6.99 2.71
CA GLU A 51 -4.66 -6.83 3.39
C GLU A 51 -3.85 -5.76 2.70
N GLY A 52 -2.81 -5.30 3.39
CA GLY A 52 -1.81 -4.42 2.81
C GLY A 52 -0.45 -4.78 3.37
N VAL A 53 0.59 -4.31 2.73
CA VAL A 53 1.95 -4.49 3.21
C VAL A 53 2.63 -3.13 3.29
N CYS A 54 3.39 -2.94 4.37
CA CYS A 54 4.16 -1.71 4.59
C CYS A 54 5.64 -2.01 4.42
N ILE A 55 6.26 -1.31 3.48
CA ILE A 55 7.69 -1.41 3.24
C ILE A 55 8.30 -0.12 3.78
N ALA A 56 9.17 -0.27 4.79
CA ALA A 56 9.80 0.88 5.42
C ALA A 56 10.95 1.42 4.57
N PRO A 57 11.37 2.67 4.81
CA PRO A 57 12.51 3.22 4.08
C PRO A 57 13.74 2.34 4.20
N ASN A 58 14.42 2.17 3.09
CA ASN A 58 15.69 1.45 2.99
C ASN A 58 15.59 -0.06 3.22
N GLU A 59 14.37 -0.60 3.31
CA GLU A 59 14.20 -2.06 3.33
C GLU A 59 14.32 -2.61 1.91
N VAL A 60 15.18 -3.58 1.74
CA VAL A 60 15.33 -4.24 0.44
C VAL A 60 14.13 -5.17 0.26
N HIS A 61 13.47 -5.01 -0.85
CA HIS A 61 12.26 -5.78 -1.12
C HIS A 61 12.16 -6.15 -2.59
N TYR A 62 11.41 -7.20 -2.85
CA TYR A 62 10.95 -7.47 -4.20
C TYR A 62 9.60 -8.16 -4.14
N PHE A 63 8.84 -8.06 -5.21
CA PHE A 63 7.55 -8.71 -5.27
C PHE A 63 7.22 -9.13 -6.68
N SER A 64 6.31 -10.08 -6.77
CA SER A 64 5.79 -10.55 -8.03
C SER A 64 4.28 -10.68 -7.93
N ALA A 65 3.61 -10.52 -9.07
CA ALA A 65 2.16 -10.58 -9.15
C ALA A 65 1.79 -11.24 -10.47
N ASN A 66 0.65 -11.93 -10.48
CA ASN A 66 0.20 -12.57 -11.72
C ASN A 66 -0.56 -11.58 -12.60
N GLU A 67 -0.94 -12.02 -13.78
CA GLU A 67 -1.57 -11.16 -14.78
C GLU A 67 -2.92 -10.58 -14.33
N LEU A 68 -3.58 -11.22 -13.39
CA LEU A 68 -4.88 -10.77 -12.90
C LEU A 68 -4.76 -9.82 -11.72
N SER A 69 -3.56 -9.65 -11.19
CA SER A 69 -3.36 -8.82 -10.01
C SER A 69 -3.42 -7.34 -10.36
N LYS A 70 -4.04 -6.59 -9.46
CA LYS A 70 -4.11 -5.14 -9.55
C LYS A 70 -4.04 -4.60 -8.13
N PHE A 71 -3.27 -3.55 -7.94
CA PHE A 71 -3.03 -3.05 -6.59
C PHE A 71 -2.77 -1.55 -6.59
N ILE A 72 -3.05 -0.94 -5.44
CA ILE A 72 -2.75 0.47 -5.19
C ILE A 72 -1.38 0.53 -4.52
N VAL A 73 -0.54 1.44 -4.98
CA VAL A 73 0.75 1.72 -4.34
C VAL A 73 0.70 3.14 -3.80
N ALA A 74 0.98 3.27 -2.51
CA ALA A 74 1.06 4.56 -1.84
C ALA A 74 2.51 4.82 -1.47
N ASP A 75 3.10 5.84 -2.07
CA ASP A 75 4.44 6.30 -1.71
C ASP A 75 4.27 7.45 -0.74
N LEU A 76 4.82 7.31 0.47
CA LEU A 76 4.54 8.24 1.56
C LEU A 76 5.82 8.61 2.30
N GLU A 77 5.85 9.83 2.79
CA GLU A 77 6.95 10.28 3.64
C GLU A 77 6.77 9.74 5.07
N TYR A 78 5.53 9.64 5.53
CA TYR A 78 5.20 9.18 6.88
C TYR A 78 4.03 8.21 6.82
N VAL A 79 3.98 7.33 7.79
CA VAL A 79 2.84 6.43 7.98
C VAL A 79 2.36 6.55 9.43
N PRO A 80 1.12 6.13 9.73
CA PRO A 80 0.65 6.12 11.11
C PRO A 80 1.58 5.29 12.00
N VAL A 81 1.74 5.74 13.25
CA VAL A 81 2.64 5.11 14.20
C VAL A 81 2.34 3.62 14.37
N ASN A 82 1.05 3.28 14.44
CA ASN A 82 0.65 1.88 14.59
C ASN A 82 1.22 1.00 13.48
N LEU A 83 1.34 1.55 12.30
CA LEU A 83 1.85 0.79 11.16
C LEU A 83 3.36 0.73 11.19
N ASN A 84 4.00 1.83 11.54
CA ASN A 84 5.45 1.90 11.57
C ASN A 84 6.08 0.98 12.62
N ASP A 85 5.37 0.76 13.73
CA ASP A 85 5.89 -0.03 14.84
C ASP A 85 5.54 -1.50 14.79
N ARG A 86 4.98 -1.97 13.70
CA ARG A 86 4.58 -3.37 13.60
C ARG A 86 5.79 -4.27 13.43
N LEU A 87 5.72 -5.44 14.05
CA LEU A 87 6.72 -6.48 13.84
C LEU A 87 6.51 -7.22 12.52
N HIS A 88 5.29 -7.15 12.00
CA HIS A 88 4.89 -7.88 10.80
C HIS A 88 4.52 -6.86 9.72
N PRO A 89 5.06 -6.97 8.51
CA PRO A 89 4.80 -5.95 7.49
C PRO A 89 3.38 -5.99 6.91
N ILE A 90 2.68 -7.11 7.04
CA ILE A 90 1.32 -7.23 6.50
C ILE A 90 0.32 -6.78 7.55
N PHE A 91 -0.66 -5.97 7.14
CA PHE A 91 -1.69 -5.47 8.03
C PHE A 91 -3.07 -5.70 7.42
N GLN A 92 -4.09 -5.72 8.27
CA GLN A 92 -5.46 -5.92 7.85
C GLN A 92 -6.08 -4.61 7.41
N VAL A 93 -6.97 -4.69 6.43
CA VAL A 93 -7.67 -3.55 5.87
C VAL A 93 -9.16 -3.75 6.11
N THR A 94 -9.84 -2.72 6.64
CA THR A 94 -11.28 -2.79 6.84
C THR A 94 -12.01 -2.82 5.52
N SER A 95 -13.25 -3.30 5.54
CA SER A 95 -14.06 -3.32 4.33
C SER A 95 -14.28 -1.91 3.78
N ALA A 96 -14.36 -0.92 4.66
CA ALA A 96 -14.52 0.47 4.22
C ALA A 96 -13.32 0.95 3.43
N LEU A 97 -12.11 0.70 3.95
CA LEU A 97 -10.90 1.08 3.21
C LEU A 97 -10.79 0.29 1.93
N GLN A 98 -11.11 -1.00 1.95
CA GLN A 98 -11.05 -1.82 0.75
C GLN A 98 -11.98 -1.30 -0.34
N ALA A 99 -13.20 -0.89 0.05
CA ALA A 99 -14.14 -0.29 -0.90
C ALA A 99 -13.60 1.03 -1.46
N PHE A 100 -12.95 1.81 -0.61
CA PHE A 100 -12.36 3.07 -1.05
C PHE A 100 -11.24 2.82 -2.06
N LEU A 101 -10.46 1.76 -1.90
CA LEU A 101 -9.39 1.45 -2.86
C LEU A 101 -9.97 1.18 -4.25
N SER A 102 -11.12 0.52 -4.33
CA SER A 102 -11.79 0.31 -5.61
C SER A 102 -12.26 1.63 -6.22
N PHE A 103 -12.74 2.55 -5.38
CA PHE A 103 -13.09 3.89 -5.83
C PHE A 103 -11.85 4.62 -6.38
N VAL A 104 -10.72 4.50 -5.69
CA VAL A 104 -9.48 5.15 -6.12
C VAL A 104 -9.07 4.67 -7.51
N GLU A 105 -9.20 3.38 -7.77
CA GLU A 105 -8.88 2.86 -9.09
C GLU A 105 -9.68 3.55 -10.18
N ILE A 106 -10.98 3.69 -9.97
CA ILE A 106 -11.86 4.33 -10.94
C ILE A 106 -11.50 5.81 -11.09
N GLN A 107 -11.29 6.47 -9.95
CA GLN A 107 -11.00 7.91 -9.94
C GLN A 107 -9.70 8.21 -10.70
N ILE A 108 -8.65 7.44 -10.43
CA ILE A 108 -7.36 7.67 -11.07
C ILE A 108 -7.46 7.39 -12.58
N SER A 109 -8.19 6.36 -12.97
CA SER A 109 -8.28 6.02 -14.38
C SER A 109 -9.08 7.05 -15.18
N GLN A 110 -10.06 7.72 -14.55
CA GLN A 110 -10.90 8.69 -15.23
C GLN A 110 -10.37 10.12 -15.12
N PHE A 111 -9.66 10.44 -14.06
CA PHE A 111 -9.21 11.81 -13.79
C PHE A 111 -7.74 11.82 -13.43
N ALA A 112 -6.91 11.35 -14.36
CA ALA A 112 -5.50 11.07 -14.10
C ALA A 112 -4.73 12.25 -13.50
N ASP A 113 -5.09 13.49 -13.85
CA ASP A 113 -4.36 14.67 -13.44
C ASP A 113 -5.10 15.56 -12.45
N GLN A 114 -6.20 15.07 -11.86
CA GLN A 114 -7.06 15.92 -11.02
C GLN A 114 -7.45 15.22 -9.74
N GLY A 115 -7.52 16.00 -8.65
CA GLY A 115 -8.07 15.56 -7.39
C GLY A 115 -7.22 14.59 -6.61
N HIS A 116 -5.96 14.42 -6.98
CA HIS A 116 -5.10 13.44 -6.32
C HIS A 116 -4.76 13.83 -4.88
N GLU A 117 -4.62 15.12 -4.60
CA GLU A 117 -4.31 15.57 -3.24
C GLU A 117 -5.43 15.25 -2.27
N GLU A 118 -6.67 15.50 -2.70
CA GLU A 118 -7.83 15.21 -1.87
C GLU A 118 -8.01 13.70 -1.68
N ILE A 119 -7.78 12.93 -2.73
CA ILE A 119 -7.87 11.48 -2.66
C ILE A 119 -6.81 10.93 -1.70
N LEU A 120 -5.60 11.44 -1.79
CA LEU A 120 -4.51 11.03 -0.90
C LEU A 120 -4.85 11.37 0.55
N ALA A 121 -5.35 12.57 0.81
CA ALA A 121 -5.71 12.98 2.16
C ALA A 121 -6.79 12.06 2.74
N LEU A 122 -7.79 11.74 1.93
CA LEU A 122 -8.86 10.85 2.36
C LEU A 122 -8.34 9.43 2.60
N PHE A 123 -7.43 8.97 1.73
CA PHE A 123 -6.79 7.66 1.91
C PHE A 123 -6.11 7.59 3.27
N LEU A 124 -5.34 8.61 3.62
CA LEU A 124 -4.60 8.61 4.88
C LEU A 124 -5.55 8.60 6.08
N THR A 125 -6.65 9.35 6.00
CA THR A 125 -7.66 9.37 7.05
C THR A 125 -8.28 7.98 7.21
N LEU A 126 -8.65 7.35 6.11
CA LEU A 126 -9.26 6.04 6.15
C LEU A 126 -8.28 4.96 6.59
N LEU A 127 -7.01 5.11 6.22
CA LEU A 127 -5.98 4.19 6.67
C LEU A 127 -5.86 4.21 8.19
N GLU A 128 -5.78 5.41 8.79
CA GLU A 128 -5.73 5.54 10.24
C GLU A 128 -6.93 4.92 10.90
N THR A 129 -8.12 5.21 10.38
CA THR A 129 -9.36 4.66 10.91
C THR A 129 -9.37 3.14 10.80
N SER A 130 -8.90 2.63 9.67
CA SER A 130 -8.84 1.18 9.44
C SER A 130 -7.92 0.50 10.44
N LEU A 131 -6.75 1.08 10.70
CA LEU A 131 -5.81 0.50 11.65
C LEU A 131 -6.39 0.47 13.06
N LYS A 132 -7.08 1.53 13.46
CA LYS A 132 -7.73 1.58 14.76
C LYS A 132 -8.85 0.55 14.87
N GLY A 133 -9.67 0.44 13.82
CA GLY A 133 -10.76 -0.52 13.79
C GLY A 133 -10.25 -1.95 13.93
N CYS A 134 -9.21 -2.29 13.19
CA CYS A 134 -8.65 -3.63 13.27
C CYS A 134 -8.00 -3.91 14.61
N SER A 135 -7.39 -2.89 15.24
CA SER A 135 -6.81 -3.03 16.58
C SER A 135 -7.86 -3.32 17.64
N MET A 136 -9.06 -2.75 17.48
CA MET A 136 -10.13 -2.90 18.44
C MET A 136 -10.93 -4.16 18.24
N ASP A 137 -10.77 -4.79 17.12
CA ASP A 137 -11.53 -5.98 16.74
C ASP A 137 -10.79 -7.23 17.23
N LYS A 138 -11.00 -7.52 18.49
CA LYS A 138 -10.33 -8.64 19.14
C LYS A 138 -11.27 -9.81 19.33
#